data_02fedca353c1559df548365817f91276
#
_entry.id   02fedca353c1559df548365817f91276
#
_cell.length_a   1.000
_cell.length_b   1.000
_cell.length_c   1.000
_cell.angle_alpha   90.00
_cell.angle_beta   90.00
_cell.angle_gamma   90.00
#
_symmetry.space_group_name_H-M   'P 1'
#
loop_
_entity.id
_entity.type
_entity.pdbx_description
1 polymer ?
#
loop_
_entity_poly.entity_id
_entity_poly.type
_entity_poly.pdbx_seq_one_letter_code
_entity_poly.pdbx_strand_id
1 'polypeptide(L)'
;MDKILNEFTGVIRRAVDDYNMIEEGDKIAVGVSGGKDSLLLLLALHHLQSYYPKHFDLEAITIELGFEGMDFTPVAELCRELDIPYTCLKTDIKEVVFDVRKEDNPCSLCAKMRRGALNDAIRQRGINKLALGHHFDDAVETFMLSLLFEGRLSCFRPVTYLDRSGVTQIRPMIYAGELKISNLAQELQLPVVENPCPQDKGSKRYEIKQLLNTMSAQYPDMKSKVFGAMQRMPLPGWETVDGRMPRGK
;
A
#
# COMPACT_ATOMS: atom_id res chain seq x y z
N MET A 1 -7.65 22.33 -4.19
CA MET A 1 -7.69 20.85 -4.29
C MET A 1 -6.79 20.35 -5.41
N ASP A 2 -6.95 20.77 -6.64
CA ASP A 2 -6.21 20.24 -7.80
C ASP A 2 -4.68 20.38 -7.73
N LYS A 3 -4.14 21.51 -7.25
CA LYS A 3 -2.69 21.73 -7.20
C LYS A 3 -1.97 20.75 -6.27
N ILE A 4 -2.53 20.50 -5.08
CA ILE A 4 -1.91 19.62 -4.07
C ILE A 4 -2.00 18.17 -4.49
N LEU A 5 -3.15 17.75 -5.05
CA LEU A 5 -3.32 16.42 -5.62
C LEU A 5 -2.38 16.20 -6.82
N ASN A 6 -2.21 17.20 -7.69
CA ASN A 6 -1.24 17.16 -8.80
C ASN A 6 0.20 16.94 -8.31
N GLU A 7 0.64 17.67 -7.28
CA GLU A 7 1.98 17.49 -6.70
C GLU A 7 2.17 16.11 -6.08
N PHE A 8 1.14 15.57 -5.43
CA PHE A 8 1.17 14.22 -4.88
C PHE A 8 1.20 13.16 -5.98
N THR A 9 0.31 13.29 -6.97
CA THR A 9 0.26 12.37 -8.11
C THR A 9 1.56 12.40 -8.93
N GLY A 10 2.28 13.52 -8.96
CA GLY A 10 3.63 13.60 -9.53
C GLY A 10 4.65 12.68 -8.82
N VAL A 11 4.54 12.52 -7.49
CA VAL A 11 5.37 11.55 -6.73
C VAL A 11 4.99 10.11 -7.09
N ILE A 12 3.69 9.83 -7.22
CA ILE A 12 3.17 8.53 -7.64
C ILE A 12 3.64 8.19 -9.06
N ARG A 13 3.47 9.12 -10.00
CA ARG A 13 3.91 8.96 -11.39
C ARG A 13 5.40 8.62 -11.48
N ARG A 14 6.25 9.31 -10.72
CA ARG A 14 7.68 9.01 -10.70
C ARG A 14 7.95 7.56 -10.29
N ALA A 15 7.28 7.03 -9.27
CA ALA A 15 7.45 5.64 -8.86
C ALA A 15 6.91 4.67 -9.93
N VAL A 16 5.78 5.00 -10.55
CA VAL A 16 5.19 4.23 -11.65
C VAL A 16 6.16 4.15 -12.84
N ASP A 17 6.77 5.26 -13.21
CA ASP A 17 7.72 5.34 -14.33
C ASP A 17 9.04 4.63 -13.98
N ASP A 18 9.63 4.91 -12.81
CA ASP A 18 10.92 4.34 -12.38
C ASP A 18 10.90 2.81 -12.30
N TYR A 19 9.76 2.21 -11.91
CA TYR A 19 9.62 0.76 -11.76
C TYR A 19 8.72 0.11 -12.82
N ASN A 20 8.35 0.82 -13.87
CA ASN A 20 7.44 0.36 -14.94
C ASN A 20 6.21 -0.37 -14.38
N MET A 21 5.51 0.29 -13.44
CA MET A 21 4.39 -0.33 -12.72
C MET A 21 3.13 -0.48 -13.57
N ILE A 22 2.94 0.38 -14.58
CA ILE A 22 1.73 0.44 -15.42
C ILE A 22 2.11 0.27 -16.88
N GLU A 23 1.42 -0.64 -17.57
CA GLU A 23 1.53 -0.88 -18.99
C GLU A 23 0.21 -0.56 -19.71
N GLU A 24 0.27 -0.39 -21.01
CA GLU A 24 -0.92 -0.14 -21.83
C GLU A 24 -1.94 -1.27 -21.69
N GLY A 25 -3.19 -0.92 -21.40
CA GLY A 25 -4.29 -1.87 -21.27
C GLY A 25 -4.34 -2.64 -19.94
N ASP A 26 -3.56 -2.24 -18.91
CA ASP A 26 -3.62 -2.86 -17.61
C ASP A 26 -5.00 -2.69 -16.95
N LYS A 27 -5.43 -3.72 -16.23
CA LYS A 27 -6.55 -3.67 -15.30
C LYS A 27 -6.01 -3.71 -13.88
N ILE A 28 -6.16 -2.62 -13.14
CA ILE A 28 -5.56 -2.42 -11.83
C ILE A 28 -6.63 -2.44 -10.75
N ALA A 29 -6.55 -3.39 -9.82
CA ALA A 29 -7.30 -3.31 -8.58
C ALA A 29 -6.52 -2.50 -7.55
N VAL A 30 -7.18 -1.58 -6.87
CA VAL A 30 -6.66 -0.96 -5.65
C VAL A 30 -7.22 -1.72 -4.45
N GLY A 31 -6.34 -2.29 -3.62
CA GLY A 31 -6.74 -2.91 -2.36
C GLY A 31 -7.09 -1.85 -1.32
N VAL A 32 -8.38 -1.54 -1.18
CA VAL A 32 -8.88 -0.50 -0.28
C VAL A 32 -9.19 -1.10 1.08
N SER A 33 -8.38 -0.76 2.09
CA SER A 33 -8.59 -1.21 3.48
C SER A 33 -9.51 -0.29 4.29
N GLY A 34 -9.94 0.84 3.73
CA GLY A 34 -10.59 1.93 4.44
C GLY A 34 -9.64 2.91 5.12
N GLY A 35 -8.35 2.57 5.26
CA GLY A 35 -7.35 3.47 5.82
C GLY A 35 -6.91 4.57 4.84
N LYS A 36 -6.42 5.69 5.40
CA LYS A 36 -5.97 6.88 4.67
C LYS A 36 -5.08 6.59 3.46
N ASP A 37 -4.14 5.63 3.62
CA ASP A 37 -3.14 5.32 2.60
C ASP A 37 -3.78 4.68 1.37
N SER A 38 -4.68 3.73 1.56
CA SER A 38 -5.37 3.04 0.48
C SER A 38 -6.37 3.94 -0.25
N LEU A 39 -7.05 4.83 0.47
CA LEU A 39 -7.98 5.80 -0.11
C LEU A 39 -7.22 6.86 -0.92
N LEU A 40 -6.13 7.37 -0.39
CA LEU A 40 -5.30 8.34 -1.11
C LEU A 40 -4.64 7.72 -2.35
N LEU A 41 -4.21 6.45 -2.29
CA LEU A 41 -3.72 5.72 -3.45
C LEU A 41 -4.78 5.61 -4.54
N LEU A 42 -6.03 5.27 -4.16
CA LEU A 42 -7.15 5.17 -5.09
C LEU A 42 -7.37 6.50 -5.81
N LEU A 43 -7.48 7.58 -5.06
CA LEU A 43 -7.68 8.94 -5.59
C LEU A 43 -6.53 9.37 -6.51
N ALA A 44 -5.27 9.10 -6.11
CA ALA A 44 -4.11 9.47 -6.89
C ALA A 44 -3.98 8.67 -8.20
N LEU A 45 -4.33 7.37 -8.20
CA LEU A 45 -4.35 6.57 -9.43
C LEU A 45 -5.50 6.98 -10.35
N HIS A 46 -6.67 7.29 -9.81
CA HIS A 46 -7.79 7.84 -10.58
C HIS A 46 -7.39 9.18 -11.24
N HIS A 47 -6.77 10.08 -10.47
CA HIS A 47 -6.28 11.33 -11.03
C HIS A 47 -5.18 11.10 -12.09
N LEU A 48 -4.29 10.14 -11.89
CA LEU A 48 -3.24 9.78 -12.85
C LEU A 48 -3.83 9.30 -14.18
N GLN A 49 -4.93 8.54 -14.19
CA GLN A 49 -5.60 8.06 -15.42
C GLN A 49 -5.90 9.19 -16.40
N SER A 50 -6.25 10.38 -15.91
CA SER A 50 -6.70 11.50 -16.76
C SER A 50 -5.61 12.06 -17.67
N TYR A 51 -4.31 11.84 -17.36
CA TYR A 51 -3.19 12.40 -18.12
C TYR A 51 -1.99 11.47 -18.30
N TYR A 52 -2.07 10.23 -17.81
CA TYR A 52 -0.98 9.27 -18.01
C TYR A 52 -0.96 8.77 -19.45
N PRO A 53 0.23 8.64 -20.07
CA PRO A 53 0.31 8.29 -21.49
C PRO A 53 -0.13 6.86 -21.83
N LYS A 54 -0.21 5.97 -20.83
CA LYS A 54 -0.70 4.60 -20.99
C LYS A 54 -2.10 4.50 -20.40
N HIS A 55 -3.05 3.91 -21.13
CA HIS A 55 -4.40 3.68 -20.64
C HIS A 55 -4.44 2.46 -19.73
N PHE A 56 -5.19 2.55 -18.65
CA PHE A 56 -5.43 1.46 -17.72
C PHE A 56 -6.81 1.60 -17.06
N ASP A 57 -7.41 0.49 -16.69
CA ASP A 57 -8.67 0.46 -15.94
C ASP A 57 -8.40 0.39 -14.44
N LEU A 58 -9.29 0.99 -13.64
CA LEU A 58 -9.24 0.96 -12.19
C LEU A 58 -10.48 0.28 -11.61
N GLU A 59 -10.28 -0.58 -10.60
CA GLU A 59 -11.32 -1.12 -9.74
C GLU A 59 -10.88 -1.03 -8.28
N ALA A 60 -11.77 -0.66 -7.37
CA ALA A 60 -11.52 -0.65 -5.93
C ALA A 60 -12.07 -1.93 -5.29
N ILE A 61 -11.24 -2.64 -4.51
CA ILE A 61 -11.63 -3.88 -3.84
C ILE A 61 -11.33 -3.79 -2.35
N THR A 62 -12.35 -3.98 -1.51
CA THR A 62 -12.24 -4.10 -0.05
C THR A 62 -12.47 -5.55 0.37
N ILE A 63 -11.62 -6.05 1.26
CA ILE A 63 -11.87 -7.30 2.00
C ILE A 63 -12.35 -6.90 3.40
N GLU A 64 -13.62 -7.06 3.65
CA GLU A 64 -14.23 -6.85 4.96
C GLU A 64 -13.92 -8.06 5.84
N LEU A 65 -13.27 -7.79 7.00
CA LEU A 65 -12.71 -8.85 7.84
C LEU A 65 -13.71 -9.47 8.83
N GLY A 66 -14.92 -8.92 8.94
CA GLY A 66 -15.96 -9.37 9.86
C GLY A 66 -15.87 -8.76 11.27
N PHE A 67 -15.12 -7.66 11.44
CA PHE A 67 -15.17 -6.89 12.68
C PHE A 67 -16.45 -6.06 12.76
N GLU A 68 -17.09 -6.02 13.94
CA GLU A 68 -18.25 -5.16 14.19
C GLU A 68 -17.84 -3.67 14.14
N GLY A 69 -18.75 -2.83 13.64
CA GLY A 69 -18.56 -1.38 13.57
C GLY A 69 -17.76 -0.88 12.35
N MET A 70 -17.30 -1.76 11.45
CA MET A 70 -16.70 -1.33 10.18
C MET A 70 -17.80 -1.01 9.17
N ASP A 71 -17.90 0.25 8.77
CA ASP A 71 -18.82 0.72 7.72
C ASP A 71 -18.03 1.22 6.51
N PHE A 72 -18.18 0.52 5.39
CA PHE A 72 -17.55 0.88 4.11
C PHE A 72 -18.50 1.64 3.19
N THR A 73 -19.69 2.04 3.65
CA THR A 73 -20.63 2.84 2.86
C THR A 73 -20.00 4.14 2.36
N PRO A 74 -19.25 4.91 3.18
CA PRO A 74 -18.60 6.15 2.69
C PRO A 74 -17.52 5.88 1.64
N VAL A 75 -16.86 4.72 1.68
CA VAL A 75 -15.91 4.31 0.64
C VAL A 75 -16.63 3.98 -0.67
N ALA A 76 -17.77 3.30 -0.58
CA ALA A 76 -18.61 3.00 -1.76
C ALA A 76 -19.15 4.29 -2.41
N GLU A 77 -19.54 5.27 -1.60
CA GLU A 77 -19.98 6.59 -2.07
C GLU A 77 -18.86 7.33 -2.79
N LEU A 78 -17.66 7.38 -2.21
CA LEU A 78 -16.48 7.95 -2.86
C LEU A 78 -16.19 7.30 -4.21
N CYS A 79 -16.21 5.97 -4.28
CA CYS A 79 -15.98 5.25 -5.54
C CYS A 79 -17.06 5.57 -6.58
N ARG A 80 -18.32 5.69 -6.17
CA ARG A 80 -19.44 6.08 -7.05
C ARG A 80 -19.26 7.50 -7.59
N GLU A 81 -18.83 8.44 -6.76
CA GLU A 81 -18.57 9.83 -7.17
C GLU A 81 -17.42 9.93 -8.18
N LEU A 82 -16.43 9.04 -8.06
CA LEU A 82 -15.28 8.94 -8.95
C LEU A 82 -15.52 8.05 -10.19
N ASP A 83 -16.72 7.47 -10.33
CA ASP A 83 -17.04 6.50 -11.39
C ASP A 83 -16.08 5.29 -11.41
N ILE A 84 -15.62 4.84 -10.23
CA ILE A 84 -14.74 3.69 -10.06
C ILE A 84 -15.58 2.47 -9.63
N PRO A 85 -15.53 1.35 -10.36
CA PRO A 85 -16.14 0.10 -9.91
C PRO A 85 -15.63 -0.30 -8.52
N TYR A 86 -16.56 -0.59 -7.61
CA TYR A 86 -16.24 -0.95 -6.23
C TYR A 86 -16.82 -2.30 -5.83
N THR A 87 -16.00 -3.12 -5.21
CA THR A 87 -16.41 -4.41 -4.64
C THR A 87 -15.99 -4.52 -3.19
N CYS A 88 -16.95 -4.74 -2.29
CA CYS A 88 -16.70 -5.08 -0.89
C CYS A 88 -17.00 -6.56 -0.67
N LEU A 89 -15.97 -7.36 -0.37
CA LEU A 89 -16.09 -8.80 -0.11
C LEU A 89 -16.15 -9.06 1.38
N LYS A 90 -17.29 -9.51 1.85
CA LYS A 90 -17.47 -9.94 3.23
C LYS A 90 -16.78 -11.27 3.46
N THR A 91 -16.03 -11.37 4.56
CA THR A 91 -15.30 -12.59 4.94
C THR A 91 -15.47 -12.85 6.44
N ASP A 92 -15.21 -14.08 6.84
CA ASP A 92 -15.17 -14.57 8.21
C ASP A 92 -13.73 -14.58 8.81
N ILE A 93 -12.84 -13.78 8.25
CA ILE A 93 -11.40 -13.79 8.62
C ILE A 93 -11.22 -13.51 10.12
N LYS A 94 -11.96 -12.55 10.69
CA LYS A 94 -11.92 -12.24 12.14
C LYS A 94 -12.27 -13.46 12.96
N GLU A 95 -13.39 -14.12 12.65
CA GLU A 95 -13.84 -15.31 13.37
C GLU A 95 -12.81 -16.44 13.27
N VAL A 96 -12.32 -16.73 12.05
CA VAL A 96 -11.32 -17.79 11.84
C VAL A 96 -10.03 -17.51 12.60
N VAL A 97 -9.52 -16.26 12.58
CA VAL A 97 -8.23 -15.91 13.15
C VAL A 97 -8.28 -15.82 14.68
N PHE A 98 -9.32 -15.19 15.24
CA PHE A 98 -9.35 -14.85 16.65
C PHE A 98 -10.19 -15.84 17.48
N ASP A 99 -11.27 -16.38 16.92
CA ASP A 99 -12.21 -17.20 17.69
C ASP A 99 -11.95 -18.71 17.48
N VAL A 100 -11.58 -19.13 16.25
CA VAL A 100 -11.37 -20.54 15.91
C VAL A 100 -9.91 -20.97 16.09
N ARG A 101 -8.97 -20.29 15.40
CA ARG A 101 -7.55 -20.71 15.36
C ARG A 101 -6.78 -20.29 16.60
N LYS A 102 -7.03 -19.11 17.15
CA LYS A 102 -6.38 -18.56 18.36
C LYS A 102 -4.85 -18.67 18.34
N GLU A 103 -4.26 -18.36 17.19
CA GLU A 103 -2.81 -18.47 17.00
C GLU A 103 -2.06 -17.40 17.79
N ASP A 104 -0.83 -17.70 18.21
CA ASP A 104 0.05 -16.77 18.91
C ASP A 104 0.38 -15.52 18.08
N ASN A 105 0.39 -15.66 16.73
CA ASN A 105 0.60 -14.56 15.79
C ASN A 105 -0.60 -14.39 14.83
N PRO A 106 -1.72 -13.85 15.32
CA PRO A 106 -2.95 -13.71 14.52
C PRO A 106 -2.76 -12.80 13.31
N CYS A 107 -1.86 -11.80 13.38
CA CYS A 107 -1.60 -10.87 12.28
C CYS A 107 -1.06 -11.57 11.02
N SER A 108 -0.21 -12.59 11.18
CA SER A 108 0.36 -13.36 10.07
C SER A 108 -0.73 -14.14 9.33
N LEU A 109 -1.61 -14.83 10.06
CA LEU A 109 -2.72 -15.59 9.48
C LEU A 109 -3.73 -14.65 8.82
N CYS A 110 -4.12 -13.56 9.48
CA CYS A 110 -5.01 -12.53 8.94
C CYS A 110 -4.48 -11.98 7.61
N ALA A 111 -3.21 -11.58 7.56
CA ALA A 111 -2.58 -11.05 6.35
C ALA A 111 -2.55 -12.09 5.21
N LYS A 112 -2.33 -13.37 5.53
CA LYS A 112 -2.35 -14.46 4.56
C LYS A 112 -3.74 -14.69 3.98
N MET A 113 -4.78 -14.72 4.83
CA MET A 113 -6.17 -14.92 4.41
C MET A 113 -6.67 -13.71 3.58
N ARG A 114 -6.43 -12.48 4.04
CA ARG A 114 -6.75 -11.27 3.26
C ARG A 114 -6.13 -11.30 1.88
N ARG A 115 -4.84 -11.63 1.79
CA ARG A 115 -4.13 -11.73 0.51
C ARG A 115 -4.74 -12.81 -0.38
N GLY A 116 -5.11 -13.96 0.18
CA GLY A 116 -5.79 -15.02 -0.54
C GLY A 116 -7.10 -14.56 -1.14
N ALA A 117 -8.01 -14.03 -0.30
CA ALA A 117 -9.31 -13.54 -0.72
C ALA A 117 -9.21 -12.43 -1.80
N LEU A 118 -8.27 -11.50 -1.62
CA LEU A 118 -8.05 -10.42 -2.58
C LEU A 118 -7.53 -10.95 -3.93
N ASN A 119 -6.56 -11.86 -3.91
CA ASN A 119 -6.02 -12.46 -5.13
C ASN A 119 -7.07 -13.30 -5.88
N ASP A 120 -7.93 -14.02 -5.17
CA ASP A 120 -9.01 -14.79 -5.79
C ASP A 120 -10.05 -13.86 -6.44
N ALA A 121 -10.42 -12.77 -5.77
CA ALA A 121 -11.31 -11.75 -6.32
C ALA A 121 -10.76 -11.10 -7.60
N ILE A 122 -9.50 -10.76 -7.60
CA ILE A 122 -8.78 -10.13 -8.73
C ILE A 122 -8.75 -11.10 -9.92
N ARG A 123 -8.39 -12.36 -9.68
CA ARG A 123 -8.31 -13.37 -10.74
C ARG A 123 -9.67 -13.64 -11.40
N GLN A 124 -10.76 -13.72 -10.62
CA GLN A 124 -12.10 -13.92 -11.13
C GLN A 124 -12.57 -12.79 -12.04
N ARG A 125 -12.02 -11.58 -11.88
CA ARG A 125 -12.34 -10.38 -12.68
C ARG A 125 -11.41 -10.15 -13.86
N GLY A 126 -10.42 -11.01 -14.06
CA GLY A 126 -9.41 -10.83 -15.12
C GLY A 126 -8.53 -9.61 -14.92
N ILE A 127 -8.35 -9.17 -13.67
CA ILE A 127 -7.47 -8.07 -13.29
C ILE A 127 -6.04 -8.61 -13.19
N ASN A 128 -5.09 -7.91 -13.80
CA ASN A 128 -3.69 -8.36 -13.87
C ASN A 128 -2.76 -7.65 -12.87
N LYS A 129 -3.19 -6.51 -12.30
CA LYS A 129 -2.37 -5.76 -11.32
C LYS A 129 -3.13 -5.45 -10.04
N LEU A 130 -2.41 -5.47 -8.92
CA LEU A 130 -2.90 -5.09 -7.59
C LEU A 130 -2.05 -3.96 -7.03
N ALA A 131 -2.63 -2.77 -6.90
CA ALA A 131 -2.00 -1.63 -6.25
C ALA A 131 -2.26 -1.66 -4.74
N LEU A 132 -1.19 -1.51 -3.96
CA LEU A 132 -1.20 -1.49 -2.51
C LEU A 132 -0.65 -0.18 -1.96
N GLY A 133 -1.26 0.34 -0.89
CA GLY A 133 -0.94 1.62 -0.25
C GLY A 133 0.35 1.64 0.59
N HIS A 134 1.30 0.73 0.33
CA HIS A 134 2.59 0.78 1.00
C HIS A 134 3.41 1.98 0.53
N HIS A 135 3.97 2.71 1.48
CA HIS A 135 4.65 3.98 1.25
C HIS A 135 6.12 3.95 1.70
N PHE A 136 6.81 5.09 1.59
CA PHE A 136 8.23 5.25 1.93
C PHE A 136 8.57 4.79 3.35
N ASP A 137 7.79 5.21 4.35
CA ASP A 137 8.05 4.85 5.76
C ASP A 137 7.83 3.35 5.99
N ASP A 138 6.82 2.73 5.37
CA ASP A 138 6.61 1.27 5.42
C ASP A 138 7.83 0.48 4.91
N ALA A 139 8.48 0.98 3.85
CA ALA A 139 9.66 0.33 3.30
C ALA A 139 10.83 0.41 4.30
N VAL A 140 11.07 1.58 4.89
CA VAL A 140 12.12 1.77 5.91
C VAL A 140 11.81 0.93 7.15
N GLU A 141 10.58 0.94 7.63
CA GLU A 141 10.13 0.12 8.78
C GLU A 141 10.32 -1.37 8.51
N THR A 142 9.91 -1.85 7.33
CA THR A 142 10.04 -3.27 6.96
C THR A 142 11.51 -3.68 6.85
N PHE A 143 12.34 -2.85 6.24
CA PHE A 143 13.78 -3.11 6.15
C PHE A 143 14.43 -3.16 7.54
N MET A 144 14.15 -2.20 8.41
CA MET A 144 14.69 -2.16 9.77
C MET A 144 14.16 -3.31 10.63
N LEU A 145 12.91 -3.70 10.46
CA LEU A 145 12.34 -4.88 11.13
C LEU A 145 13.08 -6.15 10.71
N SER A 146 13.29 -6.34 9.40
CA SER A 146 14.03 -7.50 8.89
C SER A 146 15.49 -7.50 9.36
N LEU A 147 16.14 -6.34 9.36
CA LEU A 147 17.54 -6.19 9.81
C LEU A 147 17.68 -6.51 11.30
N LEU A 148 16.84 -5.94 12.17
CA LEU A 148 17.02 -6.00 13.63
C LEU A 148 16.44 -7.27 14.25
N PHE A 149 15.37 -7.83 13.71
CA PHE A 149 14.71 -9.01 14.28
C PHE A 149 14.97 -10.31 13.53
N GLU A 150 15.27 -10.23 12.22
CA GLU A 150 15.51 -11.43 11.40
C GLU A 150 16.98 -11.58 10.99
N GLY A 151 17.82 -10.57 11.20
CA GLY A 151 19.21 -10.56 10.75
C GLY A 151 19.36 -10.59 9.23
N ARG A 152 18.40 -10.04 8.49
CA ARG A 152 18.35 -10.07 7.03
C ARG A 152 18.30 -8.68 6.43
N LEU A 153 18.96 -8.50 5.30
CA LEU A 153 18.79 -7.34 4.43
C LEU A 153 17.63 -7.62 3.47
N SER A 154 16.40 -7.36 3.92
CA SER A 154 15.19 -7.67 3.16
C SER A 154 14.11 -6.60 3.32
N CYS A 155 13.35 -6.39 2.23
CA CYS A 155 12.16 -5.55 2.20
C CYS A 155 11.18 -6.09 1.14
N PHE A 156 9.92 -5.66 1.18
CA PHE A 156 9.02 -5.89 0.06
C PHE A 156 9.52 -5.12 -1.17
N ARG A 157 9.22 -5.65 -2.36
CA ARG A 157 9.63 -5.02 -3.63
C ARG A 157 8.61 -3.98 -4.09
N PRO A 158 9.02 -2.91 -4.78
CA PRO A 158 8.09 -1.97 -5.43
C PRO A 158 7.13 -2.66 -6.41
N VAL A 159 7.62 -3.64 -7.14
CA VAL A 159 6.85 -4.53 -8.04
C VAL A 159 7.13 -5.98 -7.65
N THR A 160 6.08 -6.79 -7.56
CA THR A 160 6.19 -8.23 -7.22
C THR A 160 5.23 -9.04 -8.07
N TYR A 161 5.73 -9.90 -8.93
CA TYR A 161 4.91 -10.89 -9.61
C TYR A 161 4.60 -12.07 -8.68
N LEU A 162 3.34 -12.46 -8.63
CA LEU A 162 2.85 -13.58 -7.83
C LEU A 162 2.54 -14.78 -8.72
N ASP A 163 3.50 -15.68 -8.89
CA ASP A 163 3.42 -16.83 -9.82
C ASP A 163 2.14 -17.66 -9.66
N ARG A 164 1.68 -17.86 -8.42
CA ARG A 164 0.48 -18.67 -8.13
C ARG A 164 -0.83 -18.05 -8.58
N SER A 165 -0.92 -16.73 -8.58
CA SER A 165 -2.14 -15.99 -8.96
C SER A 165 -2.05 -15.35 -10.34
N GLY A 166 -0.85 -15.22 -10.91
CA GLY A 166 -0.60 -14.49 -12.16
C GLY A 166 -0.79 -12.98 -12.03
N VAL A 167 -0.85 -12.45 -10.79
CA VAL A 167 -1.10 -11.04 -10.51
C VAL A 167 0.21 -10.33 -10.17
N THR A 168 0.42 -9.14 -10.73
CA THR A 168 1.54 -8.26 -10.36
C THR A 168 1.11 -7.29 -9.27
N GLN A 169 1.73 -7.35 -8.10
CA GLN A 169 1.56 -6.34 -7.05
C GLN A 169 2.45 -5.14 -7.32
N ILE A 170 1.88 -3.95 -7.25
CA ILE A 170 2.58 -2.67 -7.40
C ILE A 170 2.38 -1.78 -6.18
N ARG A 171 3.35 -0.91 -5.89
CA ARG A 171 3.35 0.01 -4.74
C ARG A 171 3.66 1.43 -5.18
N PRO A 172 2.69 2.12 -5.82
CA PRO A 172 2.94 3.43 -6.42
C PRO A 172 3.33 4.51 -5.41
N MET A 173 2.98 4.34 -4.13
CA MET A 173 3.29 5.30 -3.06
C MET A 173 4.68 5.12 -2.44
N ILE A 174 5.55 4.27 -3.02
CA ILE A 174 6.85 3.91 -2.43
C ILE A 174 7.77 5.13 -2.16
N TYR A 175 7.56 6.25 -2.83
CA TYR A 175 8.29 7.51 -2.62
C TYR A 175 7.55 8.53 -1.77
N ALA A 176 6.30 8.27 -1.40
CA ALA A 176 5.50 9.18 -0.59
C ALA A 176 5.77 8.97 0.90
N GLY A 177 6.06 10.04 1.64
CA GLY A 177 6.24 10.00 3.10
C GLY A 177 4.90 10.02 3.83
N GLU A 178 4.81 9.30 4.97
CA GLU A 178 3.60 9.14 5.78
C GLU A 178 2.99 10.49 6.20
N LEU A 179 3.82 11.46 6.59
CA LEU A 179 3.34 12.78 7.02
C LEU A 179 2.60 13.49 5.89
N LYS A 180 3.14 13.46 4.66
CA LYS A 180 2.50 14.07 3.49
C LYS A 180 1.16 13.37 3.18
N ILE A 181 1.13 12.04 3.27
CA ILE A 181 -0.08 11.24 3.09
C ILE A 181 -1.15 11.62 4.12
N SER A 182 -0.77 11.70 5.40
CA SER A 182 -1.70 12.01 6.50
C SER A 182 -2.28 13.41 6.36
N ASN A 183 -1.45 14.41 6.06
CA ASN A 183 -1.89 15.78 5.87
C ASN A 183 -2.86 15.89 4.67
N LEU A 184 -2.52 15.23 3.55
CA LEU A 184 -3.35 15.27 2.36
C LEU A 184 -4.68 14.53 2.55
N ALA A 185 -4.67 13.38 3.22
CA ALA A 185 -5.90 12.65 3.53
C ALA A 185 -6.85 13.48 4.40
N GLN A 186 -6.31 14.25 5.36
CA GLN A 186 -7.08 15.15 6.21
C GLN A 186 -7.60 16.36 5.42
N GLU A 187 -6.76 17.00 4.59
CA GLU A 187 -7.15 18.15 3.77
C GLU A 187 -8.24 17.81 2.76
N LEU A 188 -8.17 16.62 2.17
CA LEU A 188 -9.17 16.09 1.23
C LEU A 188 -10.39 15.49 1.94
N GLN A 189 -10.42 15.46 3.27
CA GLN A 189 -11.50 14.89 4.08
C GLN A 189 -11.88 13.46 3.63
N LEU A 190 -10.88 12.63 3.35
CA LEU A 190 -11.12 11.26 2.90
C LEU A 190 -11.93 10.47 3.94
N PRO A 191 -12.88 9.63 3.51
CA PRO A 191 -13.75 8.86 4.40
C PRO A 191 -13.02 7.66 5.01
N VAL A 192 -12.12 7.96 5.96
CA VAL A 192 -11.31 6.94 6.63
C VAL A 192 -12.18 6.12 7.56
N VAL A 193 -12.16 4.80 7.37
CA VAL A 193 -12.82 3.81 8.22
C VAL A 193 -11.87 3.41 9.34
N GLU A 194 -12.31 3.54 10.59
CA GLU A 194 -11.53 3.10 11.74
C GLU A 194 -11.36 1.58 11.75
N ASN A 195 -10.15 1.13 12.07
CA ASN A 195 -9.84 -0.28 12.21
C ASN A 195 -9.96 -0.72 13.67
N PRO A 196 -10.99 -1.50 14.06
CA PRO A 196 -11.20 -1.93 15.44
C PRO A 196 -10.30 -3.11 15.86
N CYS A 197 -9.31 -3.49 15.04
CA CYS A 197 -8.44 -4.62 15.33
C CYS A 197 -7.61 -4.41 16.61
N PRO A 198 -7.70 -5.30 17.62
CA PRO A 198 -7.02 -5.13 18.90
C PRO A 198 -5.49 -5.26 18.80
N GLN A 199 -4.96 -5.82 17.72
CA GLN A 199 -3.52 -6.06 17.52
C GLN A 199 -2.75 -4.88 16.93
N ASP A 200 -3.41 -3.76 16.66
CA ASP A 200 -2.79 -2.65 15.92
C ASP A 200 -1.63 -1.98 16.70
N LYS A 201 -1.70 -1.93 18.03
CA LYS A 201 -0.74 -1.20 18.90
C LYS A 201 0.33 -2.07 19.59
N GLY A 202 0.35 -3.39 19.40
CA GLY A 202 1.26 -4.31 20.09
C GLY A 202 2.26 -5.03 19.20
N SER A 203 2.39 -4.62 17.95
CA SER A 203 3.20 -5.35 16.97
C SER A 203 4.68 -4.93 16.99
N LYS A 204 5.58 -5.83 16.58
CA LYS A 204 7.00 -5.49 16.35
C LYS A 204 7.20 -4.35 15.34
N ARG A 205 6.27 -4.18 14.41
CA ARG A 205 6.27 -3.02 13.50
C ARG A 205 6.06 -1.71 14.26
N TYR A 206 5.16 -1.69 15.24
CA TYR A 206 4.95 -0.51 16.06
C TYR A 206 6.20 -0.16 16.89
N GLU A 207 6.91 -1.14 17.46
CA GLU A 207 8.17 -0.92 18.16
C GLU A 207 9.23 -0.29 17.24
N ILE A 208 9.38 -0.81 16.01
CA ILE A 208 10.28 -0.24 15.00
C ILE A 208 9.88 1.18 14.64
N LYS A 209 8.60 1.46 14.43
CA LYS A 209 8.11 2.81 14.13
C LYS A 209 8.48 3.80 15.23
N GLN A 210 8.31 3.42 16.49
CA GLN A 210 8.71 4.27 17.64
C GLN A 210 10.23 4.50 17.68
N LEU A 211 11.02 3.45 17.48
CA LEU A 211 12.47 3.55 17.41
C LEU A 211 12.91 4.52 16.29
N LEU A 212 12.36 4.35 15.07
CA LEU A 212 12.67 5.21 13.93
C LEU A 212 12.27 6.67 14.16
N ASN A 213 11.14 6.92 14.83
CA ASN A 213 10.72 8.27 15.17
C ASN A 213 11.69 8.92 16.17
N THR A 214 12.13 8.19 17.19
CA THR A 214 13.13 8.67 18.15
C THR A 214 14.47 8.97 17.47
N MET A 215 14.94 8.07 16.60
CA MET A 215 16.18 8.28 15.85
C MET A 215 16.08 9.44 14.86
N SER A 216 14.93 9.61 14.20
CA SER A 216 14.72 10.70 13.23
C SER A 216 14.69 12.09 13.90
N ALA A 217 14.32 12.17 15.18
CA ALA A 217 14.43 13.42 15.94
C ALA A 217 15.88 13.87 16.13
N GLN A 218 16.80 12.91 16.25
CA GLN A 218 18.25 13.17 16.38
C GLN A 218 18.95 13.24 15.01
N TYR A 219 18.50 12.43 14.05
CA TYR A 219 19.08 12.31 12.72
C TYR A 219 17.98 12.46 11.64
N PRO A 220 17.59 13.68 11.27
CA PRO A 220 16.44 13.93 10.39
C PRO A 220 16.51 13.21 9.03
N ASP A 221 17.70 13.02 8.46
CA ASP A 221 17.92 12.39 7.17
C ASP A 221 17.97 10.85 7.21
N MET A 222 17.87 10.26 8.40
CA MET A 222 18.15 8.83 8.59
C MET A 222 17.28 7.95 7.71
N LYS A 223 15.95 8.18 7.72
CA LYS A 223 15.02 7.40 6.89
C LYS A 223 15.36 7.48 5.41
N SER A 224 15.70 8.68 4.92
CA SER A 224 16.11 8.89 3.52
C SER A 224 17.44 8.20 3.20
N LYS A 225 18.37 8.16 4.15
CA LYS A 225 19.67 7.47 3.98
C LYS A 225 19.47 5.94 3.95
N VAL A 226 18.60 5.39 4.81
CA VAL A 226 18.26 3.96 4.81
C VAL A 226 17.59 3.58 3.49
N PHE A 227 16.59 4.33 3.07
CA PHE A 227 15.89 4.10 1.81
C PHE A 227 16.85 4.18 0.61
N GLY A 228 17.69 5.23 0.56
CA GLY A 228 18.71 5.38 -0.47
C GLY A 228 19.76 4.26 -0.46
N ALA A 229 20.08 3.66 0.71
CA ALA A 229 20.96 2.51 0.78
C ALA A 229 20.32 1.27 0.13
N MET A 230 19.03 1.01 0.37
CA MET A 230 18.29 -0.08 -0.28
C MET A 230 18.29 0.04 -1.81
N GLN A 231 18.27 1.28 -2.33
CA GLN A 231 18.30 1.54 -3.77
C GLN A 231 19.69 1.42 -4.39
N ARG A 232 20.75 1.86 -3.67
CA ARG A 232 22.13 1.88 -4.18
C ARG A 232 22.85 0.54 -4.06
N MET A 233 22.52 -0.25 -3.05
CA MET A 233 22.94 -1.64 -2.93
C MET A 233 21.70 -2.50 -3.21
N PRO A 234 21.44 -2.85 -4.46
CA PRO A 234 20.13 -3.26 -4.85
C PRO A 234 19.73 -4.53 -4.10
N LEU A 235 18.79 -4.37 -3.20
CA LEU A 235 17.98 -5.50 -2.78
C LEU A 235 17.27 -6.01 -4.03
N PRO A 236 17.20 -7.32 -4.25
CA PRO A 236 16.59 -7.87 -5.44
C PRO A 236 15.18 -7.30 -5.70
N GLY A 237 14.97 -6.72 -6.88
CA GLY A 237 13.72 -6.12 -7.29
C GLY A 237 13.51 -4.65 -6.86
N TRP A 238 14.61 -3.96 -6.49
CA TRP A 238 14.62 -2.52 -6.22
C TRP A 238 15.37 -1.71 -7.29
N GLU A 239 15.83 -2.38 -8.31
CA GLU A 239 16.44 -1.75 -9.48
C GLU A 239 15.37 -0.98 -10.27
N THR A 240 15.69 0.22 -10.72
CA THR A 240 14.85 0.95 -11.67
C THR A 240 15.03 0.37 -13.08
N VAL A 241 14.02 0.52 -13.93
CA VAL A 241 14.05 -0.02 -15.33
C VAL A 241 15.27 0.48 -16.10
N ASP A 242 15.67 1.73 -15.91
CA ASP A 242 16.79 2.35 -16.62
C ASP A 242 18.14 2.20 -15.90
N GLY A 243 18.19 1.49 -14.77
CA GLY A 243 19.37 1.45 -13.91
C GLY A 243 19.76 2.82 -13.32
N ARG A 244 18.93 3.81 -13.50
CA ARG A 244 19.15 5.15 -12.94
C ARG A 244 18.83 5.13 -11.47
N MET A 245 19.77 5.65 -10.69
CA MET A 245 19.48 5.93 -9.30
C MET A 245 18.32 6.92 -9.22
N PRO A 246 17.25 6.61 -8.45
CA PRO A 246 16.22 7.60 -8.17
C PRO A 246 16.90 8.84 -7.64
N ARG A 247 16.68 9.99 -8.28
CA ARG A 247 17.26 11.26 -7.85
C ARG A 247 16.70 11.58 -6.48
N GLY A 248 17.43 11.19 -5.42
CA GLY A 248 17.22 11.70 -4.10
C GLY A 248 17.42 13.22 -4.11
N LYS A 249 16.44 13.93 -3.62
CA LYS A 249 16.66 15.30 -3.16
C LYS A 249 17.30 15.27 -1.79
#